data_46d3577bb8c97c7c9a363207fc761eb9
#
_entry.id   46d3577bb8c97c7c9a363207fc761eb9
#
_cell.length_a   1.000
_cell.length_b   1.000
_cell.length_c   1.000
_cell.angle_alpha   90.00
_cell.angle_beta   90.00
_cell.angle_gamma   90.00
#
_symmetry.space_group_name_H-M   'P 1'
#
loop_
_entity.id
_entity.type
_entity.pdbx_description
1 polymer ?
#
loop_
_entity_poly.entity_id
_entity_poly.type
_entity_poly.pdbx_seq_one_letter_code
_entity_poly.pdbx_strand_id
1 'polypeptide(L)'
;MKLIIAYIRPAVFTEVKLALIKADVTKMSITNAMGCGAEKGYHESYRGADVEIDLYKKVRIEIAVNDDYVEPTINAILEHARTNGGGHTGDGKIFVVQLADCVRIRTGERGGEAIG
;
A
#
# COMPACT_ATOMS: atom_id res chain seq x y z
N MET A 1 -10.48 -1.56 -14.01
CA MET A 1 -10.53 -1.49 -12.52
C MET A 1 -9.36 -2.23 -11.93
N LYS A 2 -8.71 -1.63 -10.98
CA LYS A 2 -7.58 -2.23 -10.27
C LYS A 2 -7.76 -2.09 -8.75
N LEU A 3 -7.25 -3.05 -8.03
CA LEU A 3 -7.09 -2.96 -6.59
C LEU A 3 -5.63 -2.63 -6.31
N ILE A 4 -5.41 -1.50 -5.68
CA ILE A 4 -4.07 -1.07 -5.29
C ILE A 4 -3.91 -1.33 -3.81
N ILE A 5 -2.90 -2.11 -3.48
CA ILE A 5 -2.58 -2.45 -2.11
C ILE A 5 -1.18 -1.94 -1.83
N ALA A 6 -1.05 -1.03 -0.88
CA ALA A 6 0.24 -0.47 -0.52
C ALA A 6 0.57 -0.79 0.93
N TYR A 7 1.80 -1.22 1.16
CA TYR A 7 2.34 -1.37 2.50
C TYR A 7 3.40 -0.30 2.68
N ILE A 8 3.16 0.60 3.60
CA ILE A 8 4.04 1.75 3.83
C ILE A 8 4.44 1.83 5.30
N ARG A 9 5.47 2.63 5.58
CA ARG A 9 5.86 2.91 6.96
C ARG A 9 4.78 3.74 7.64
N PRO A 10 4.48 3.48 8.92
CA PRO A 10 3.50 4.30 9.65
C PRO A 10 3.83 5.79 9.65
N ALA A 11 5.12 6.13 9.69
CA ALA A 11 5.56 7.52 9.77
C ALA A 11 5.15 8.38 8.59
N VAL A 12 4.95 7.78 7.41
CA VAL A 12 4.58 8.52 6.20
C VAL A 12 3.10 8.45 5.87
N PHE A 13 2.32 7.77 6.68
CA PHE A 13 0.91 7.53 6.37
C PHE A 13 0.11 8.82 6.18
N THR A 14 0.25 9.78 7.09
CA THR A 14 -0.52 11.03 7.01
C THR A 14 -0.22 11.78 5.70
N GLU A 15 1.04 11.86 5.32
CA GLU A 15 1.44 12.52 4.09
C GLU A 15 0.91 11.80 2.84
N VAL A 16 0.99 10.49 2.84
CA VAL A 16 0.45 9.67 1.75
C VAL A 16 -1.06 9.84 1.64
N LYS A 17 -1.76 9.80 2.77
CA LYS A 17 -3.21 9.99 2.80
C LYS A 17 -3.59 11.35 2.21
N LEU A 18 -2.92 12.41 2.61
CA LEU A 18 -3.20 13.75 2.09
C LEU A 18 -2.92 13.86 0.59
N ALA A 19 -1.84 13.23 0.13
CA ALA A 19 -1.51 13.21 -1.29
C ALA A 19 -2.56 12.46 -2.11
N LEU A 20 -3.07 11.36 -1.59
CA LEU A 20 -4.15 10.61 -2.24
C LEU A 20 -5.42 11.45 -2.34
N ILE A 21 -5.80 12.12 -1.28
CA ILE A 21 -6.98 13.00 -1.27
C ILE A 21 -6.80 14.13 -2.29
N LYS A 22 -5.61 14.70 -2.37
CA LYS A 22 -5.30 15.73 -3.37
C LYS A 22 -5.40 15.23 -4.79
N ALA A 23 -5.12 13.96 -5.01
CA ALA A 23 -5.26 13.31 -6.31
C ALA A 23 -6.69 12.84 -6.58
N ASP A 24 -7.63 13.25 -5.76
CA ASP A 24 -9.04 12.88 -5.84
C ASP A 24 -9.29 11.40 -5.59
N VAL A 25 -8.44 10.78 -4.81
CA VAL A 25 -8.56 9.40 -4.38
C VAL A 25 -8.91 9.43 -2.90
N THR A 26 -10.19 9.37 -2.59
CA THR A 26 -10.69 9.62 -1.24
C THR A 26 -11.22 8.38 -0.52
N LYS A 27 -11.46 7.30 -1.24
CA LYS A 27 -12.02 6.08 -0.67
C LYS A 27 -10.92 5.04 -0.55
N MET A 28 -10.57 4.71 0.68
CA MET A 28 -9.53 3.74 0.96
C MET A 28 -9.83 3.02 2.27
N SER A 29 -9.38 1.80 2.36
CA SER A 29 -9.43 1.04 3.60
C SER A 29 -8.02 0.95 4.17
N ILE A 30 -7.92 1.12 5.48
CA ILE A 30 -6.63 1.21 6.14
C ILE A 30 -6.60 0.21 7.28
N THR A 31 -5.54 -0.58 7.32
CA THR A 31 -5.31 -1.54 8.39
C THR A 31 -3.88 -1.47 8.86
N ASN A 32 -3.69 -1.76 10.14
CA ASN A 32 -2.37 -1.98 10.66
C ASN A 32 -1.90 -3.36 10.24
N ALA A 33 -0.65 -3.44 9.85
CA ALA A 33 -0.06 -4.70 9.41
C ALA A 33 1.31 -4.86 10.06
N MET A 34 1.82 -6.06 10.01
CA MET A 34 3.14 -6.36 10.51
C MET A 34 3.92 -7.02 9.38
N GLY A 35 5.00 -6.37 8.98
CA GLY A 35 5.93 -6.96 8.04
C GLY A 35 6.94 -7.82 8.76
N CYS A 36 7.37 -8.87 8.11
CA CYS A 36 8.35 -9.80 8.64
C CYS A 36 9.46 -9.93 7.60
N GLY A 37 10.70 -9.77 8.01
CA GLY A 37 11.80 -9.93 7.08
C GLY A 37 13.11 -9.39 7.59
N ALA A 38 14.09 -9.46 6.70
CA ALA A 38 15.46 -9.06 6.96
C ALA A 38 15.73 -7.72 6.31
N GLU A 39 15.24 -6.63 6.91
CA GLU A 39 15.38 -5.34 6.25
C GLU A 39 16.80 -4.83 6.28
N LYS A 40 17.41 -4.77 7.45
CA LYS A 40 18.82 -4.42 7.55
C LYS A 40 19.40 -5.02 8.82
N GLY A 41 20.69 -5.25 8.80
CA GLY A 41 21.34 -5.87 9.93
C GLY A 41 20.91 -7.31 10.11
N TYR A 42 20.28 -7.87 9.12
CA TYR A 42 19.87 -9.26 9.15
C TYR A 42 21.08 -10.15 9.03
N HIS A 43 21.18 -11.05 9.96
CA HIS A 43 22.22 -12.06 9.93
C HIS A 43 21.59 -13.42 9.93
N GLU A 44 21.73 -14.08 8.81
CA GLU A 44 21.33 -15.46 8.76
C GLU A 44 22.32 -16.31 9.55
N SER A 45 21.81 -16.92 10.58
CA SER A 45 22.60 -17.85 11.35
C SER A 45 22.36 -19.25 10.84
N TYR A 46 23.41 -19.98 10.75
CA TYR A 46 23.33 -21.36 10.33
C TYR A 46 22.95 -22.23 11.51
N ARG A 47 22.52 -23.43 11.24
CA ARG A 47 22.05 -24.40 12.22
C ARG A 47 20.67 -24.12 12.76
N GLY A 48 19.95 -23.23 12.11
CA GLY A 48 18.56 -22.99 12.42
C GLY A 48 18.27 -22.44 13.79
N ALA A 49 19.31 -22.15 14.55
CA ALA A 49 19.10 -21.76 15.94
C ALA A 49 18.91 -20.25 16.12
N ASP A 50 19.50 -19.44 15.24
CA ASP A 50 19.61 -18.01 15.49
C ASP A 50 19.20 -17.16 14.30
N VAL A 51 18.21 -17.60 13.57
CA VAL A 51 17.65 -16.75 12.53
C VAL A 51 16.75 -15.73 13.21
N GLU A 52 17.21 -14.49 13.26
CA GLU A 52 16.39 -13.40 13.74
C GLU A 52 15.53 -12.89 12.59
N ILE A 53 14.24 -13.02 12.76
CA ILE A 53 13.29 -12.42 11.84
C ILE A 53 12.59 -11.32 12.60
N ASP A 54 12.86 -10.09 12.22
CA ASP A 54 12.26 -8.95 12.86
C ASP A 54 10.87 -8.69 12.31
N LEU A 55 10.02 -8.17 13.18
CA LEU A 55 8.69 -7.74 12.81
C LEU A 55 8.66 -6.22 12.76
N TYR A 56 8.12 -5.69 11.68
CA TYR A 56 8.05 -4.26 11.44
C TYR A 56 6.60 -3.82 11.31
N LYS A 57 6.24 -2.76 11.99
CA LYS A 57 4.91 -2.18 11.84
C LYS A 57 4.79 -1.55 10.47
N LYS A 58 3.69 -1.84 9.80
CA LYS A 58 3.34 -1.28 8.49
C LYS A 58 1.90 -0.81 8.51
N VAL A 59 1.57 0.09 7.61
CA VAL A 59 0.19 0.46 7.34
C VAL A 59 -0.15 -0.10 5.97
N ARG A 60 -1.26 -0.84 5.89
CA ARG A 60 -1.78 -1.36 4.64
C ARG A 60 -2.90 -0.46 4.17
N ILE A 61 -2.77 0.06 2.97
CA ILE A 61 -3.80 0.87 2.33
C ILE A 61 -4.34 0.08 1.16
N GLU A 62 -5.65 -0.04 1.08
CA GLU A 62 -6.32 -0.77 0.02
C GLU A 62 -7.26 0.18 -0.71
N ILE A 63 -7.09 0.30 -2.01
CA ILE A 63 -7.80 1.28 -2.83
C ILE A 63 -8.25 0.61 -4.12
N ALA A 64 -9.55 0.56 -4.36
CA ALA A 64 -10.08 0.14 -5.64
C ALA A 64 -10.26 1.39 -6.50
N VAL A 65 -9.72 1.38 -7.70
CA VAL A 65 -9.79 2.55 -8.61
C VAL A 65 -10.11 2.12 -10.03
N ASN A 66 -10.71 3.02 -10.76
CA ASN A 66 -10.84 2.89 -12.21
C ASN A 66 -9.47 3.15 -12.86
N ASP A 67 -9.31 2.67 -14.09
CA ASP A 67 -8.01 2.67 -14.76
C ASP A 67 -7.38 4.06 -14.85
N ASP A 68 -8.20 5.10 -15.02
CA ASP A 68 -7.72 6.49 -15.09
C ASP A 68 -7.01 6.95 -13.81
N TYR A 69 -7.32 6.32 -12.70
CA TYR A 69 -6.77 6.71 -11.40
C TYR A 69 -5.60 5.84 -10.95
N VAL A 70 -5.22 4.85 -11.75
CA VAL A 70 -4.13 3.94 -11.35
C VAL A 70 -2.81 4.68 -11.18
N GLU A 71 -2.38 5.39 -12.22
CA GLU A 71 -1.11 6.11 -12.15
C GLU A 71 -1.13 7.28 -11.16
N PRO A 72 -2.17 8.10 -11.10
CA PRO A 72 -2.24 9.12 -10.05
C PRO A 72 -2.17 8.55 -8.64
N THR A 73 -2.79 7.41 -8.39
CA THR A 73 -2.73 6.75 -7.08
C THR A 73 -1.30 6.27 -6.77
N ILE A 74 -0.68 5.59 -7.71
CA ILE A 74 0.69 5.10 -7.54
C ILE A 74 1.65 6.27 -7.31
N ASN A 75 1.55 7.31 -8.11
CA ASN A 75 2.44 8.46 -8.00
C ASN A 75 2.28 9.18 -6.66
N ALA A 76 1.06 9.34 -6.17
CA ALA A 76 0.83 9.96 -4.87
C ALA A 76 1.51 9.17 -3.74
N ILE A 77 1.44 7.85 -3.81
CA ILE A 77 2.07 6.99 -2.81
C ILE A 77 3.59 7.06 -2.93
N LEU A 78 4.12 6.91 -4.15
CA LEU A 78 5.58 6.93 -4.36
C LEU A 78 6.22 8.22 -3.90
N GLU A 79 5.60 9.34 -4.20
CA GLU A 79 6.16 10.66 -3.90
C GLU A 79 6.37 10.88 -2.40
N HIS A 80 5.49 10.32 -1.59
CA HIS A 80 5.52 10.57 -0.14
C HIS A 80 5.95 9.37 0.70
N ALA A 81 5.89 8.16 0.15
CA ALA A 81 6.30 6.97 0.89
C ALA A 81 7.79 6.66 0.76
N ARG A 82 8.41 7.13 -0.33
CA ARG A 82 9.83 6.89 -0.55
C ARG A 82 10.67 7.76 0.38
N THR A 83 11.64 7.15 1.02
CA THR A 83 12.59 7.89 1.84
C THR A 83 13.44 8.79 0.97
N ASN A 84 13.70 10.01 1.44
CA ASN A 84 14.53 10.97 0.71
C ASN A 84 15.92 10.39 0.42
N GLY A 85 16.48 10.76 -0.71
CA GLY A 85 17.81 10.30 -1.09
C GLY A 85 17.79 9.01 -1.91
N GLY A 86 16.65 8.66 -2.51
CA GLY A 86 16.55 7.53 -3.41
C GLY A 86 15.90 6.29 -2.81
N GLY A 87 15.33 6.44 -1.64
CA GLY A 87 14.63 5.35 -0.98
C GLY A 87 15.53 4.51 -0.08
N HIS A 88 14.87 3.72 0.75
CA HIS A 88 15.51 2.79 1.66
C HIS A 88 14.77 1.46 1.67
N THR A 89 15.48 0.41 1.98
CA THR A 89 14.86 -0.87 2.31
C THR A 89 13.86 -0.64 3.45
N GLY A 90 12.66 -1.15 3.31
CA GLY A 90 11.61 -0.94 4.30
C GLY A 90 10.60 0.14 3.92
N ASP A 91 10.81 0.87 2.84
CA ASP A 91 9.84 1.87 2.37
C ASP A 91 8.50 1.25 1.99
N GLY A 92 8.50 -0.02 1.63
CA GLY A 92 7.28 -0.74 1.32
C GLY A 92 7.13 -1.08 -0.15
N LYS A 93 5.93 -1.53 -0.49
CA LYS A 93 5.61 -1.96 -1.85
C LYS A 93 4.18 -1.61 -2.20
N ILE A 94 3.94 -1.50 -3.48
CA ILE A 94 2.61 -1.32 -4.04
C ILE A 94 2.31 -2.51 -4.93
N PHE A 95 1.18 -3.15 -4.69
CA PHE A 95 0.68 -4.22 -5.54
C PHE A 95 -0.50 -3.70 -6.33
N VAL A 96 -0.53 -4.01 -7.62
CA VAL A 96 -1.63 -3.64 -8.50
C VAL A 96 -2.28 -4.93 -8.97
N VAL A 97 -3.53 -5.14 -8.60
CA VAL A 97 -4.27 -6.37 -8.87
C VAL A 97 -5.44 -6.05 -9.79
N GLN A 98 -5.64 -6.88 -10.80
CA GLN A 98 -6.79 -6.74 -11.67
C GLN A 98 -8.06 -7.08 -10.90
N LEU A 99 -9.03 -6.14 -10.89
CA LEU A 99 -10.33 -6.41 -10.30
C LEU A 99 -11.28 -6.95 -11.38
N ALA A 100 -11.84 -8.12 -11.09
CA ALA A 100 -12.83 -8.70 -12.00
C ALA A 100 -14.15 -7.95 -11.95
N ASP A 101 -14.53 -7.45 -10.78
CA ASP A 101 -15.79 -6.72 -10.62
C ASP A 101 -15.74 -5.92 -9.30
N CYS A 102 -16.69 -5.00 -9.17
CA CYS A 102 -16.95 -4.27 -7.96
C CYS A 102 -18.46 -4.13 -7.83
N VAL A 103 -19.01 -4.40 -6.65
CA VAL A 103 -20.46 -4.31 -6.43
C VAL A 103 -20.69 -3.42 -5.21
N ARG A 104 -21.45 -2.36 -5.41
CA ARG A 104 -21.83 -1.49 -4.31
C ARG A 104 -22.98 -2.13 -3.55
N ILE A 105 -22.79 -2.38 -2.27
CA ILE A 105 -23.78 -3.11 -1.46
C ILE A 105 -25.10 -2.33 -1.40
N ARG A 106 -25.05 -1.03 -1.22
CA ARG A 106 -26.24 -0.22 -1.05
C ARG A 106 -27.16 -0.22 -2.27
N THR A 107 -26.58 -0.22 -3.46
CA THR A 107 -27.36 -0.02 -4.70
C THR A 107 -27.37 -1.24 -5.62
N GLY A 108 -26.43 -2.16 -5.42
CA GLY A 108 -26.24 -3.26 -6.36
C GLY A 108 -25.57 -2.87 -7.67
N GLU A 109 -25.12 -1.62 -7.81
CA GLU A 109 -24.36 -1.20 -8.98
C GLU A 109 -23.07 -2.00 -9.11
N ARG A 110 -22.64 -2.21 -10.34
CA ARG A 110 -21.46 -3.02 -10.64
C ARG A 110 -20.48 -2.28 -11.52
N GLY A 111 -19.24 -2.74 -11.49
CA GLY A 111 -18.20 -2.21 -12.35
C GLY A 111 -17.67 -0.86 -11.91
N GLY A 112 -17.20 -0.07 -12.87
CA GLY A 112 -16.58 1.22 -12.61
C GLY A 112 -17.46 2.22 -11.86
N GLU A 113 -18.75 2.16 -12.08
CA GLU A 113 -19.71 3.02 -11.37
C GLU A 113 -19.78 2.69 -9.88
N ALA A 114 -19.58 1.43 -9.52
CA ALA A 114 -19.58 1.01 -8.14
C ALA A 114 -18.35 1.51 -7.36
N ILE A 115 -17.25 1.73 -8.04
CA ILE A 115 -16.04 2.29 -7.45
C ILE A 115 -16.20 3.78 -7.17
N GLY A 116 -16.72 4.49 -8.13
CA GLY A 116 -16.91 5.93 -8.09
C GLY A 116 -18.02 6.37 -7.14
#